data_e59f17b7df247de761b1f4c96589317d
#
_entry.id   e59f17b7df247de761b1f4c96589317d
#
_cell.length_a   1.000
_cell.length_b   1.000
_cell.length_c   1.000
_cell.angle_alpha   90.00
_cell.angle_beta   90.00
_cell.angle_gamma   90.00
#
_symmetry.space_group_name_H-M   'P 1'
#
loop_
_entity.id
_entity.type
_entity.pdbx_description
1 polymer ?
#
loop_
_entity_poly.entity_id
_entity_poly.type
_entity_poly.pdbx_seq_one_letter_code
_entity_poly.pdbx_strand_id
1 'polypeptide(L)'
;MTGTSIATAVEYDWPVVWIVLNNRSLQIEREAMIKFYGRESLCDYKIQKTGQPWNPDFVRFANSLGVEGARISKPEEIKPALRKALSSGKPFLIDAAINLNVEAYRPIWYRFPSDFNARGLDKPVF
;
A
#
# COMPACT_ATOMS: atom_id res chain seq x y z
N MET A 1 6.43 -3.18 -7.75
CA MET A 1 6.02 -4.00 -6.58
C MET A 1 6.50 -5.42 -6.80
N THR A 2 7.33 -5.93 -5.91
CA THR A 2 8.11 -7.16 -6.09
C THR A 2 7.58 -8.33 -5.25
N GLY A 3 6.27 -8.63 -5.36
CA GLY A 3 5.67 -9.73 -4.60
C GLY A 3 6.36 -11.09 -4.82
N THR A 4 6.96 -11.28 -6.01
CA THR A 4 7.74 -12.48 -6.33
C THR A 4 9.04 -12.62 -5.54
N SER A 5 9.58 -11.55 -4.94
CA SER A 5 10.74 -11.62 -4.05
C SER A 5 10.50 -12.49 -2.80
N ILE A 6 9.23 -12.71 -2.46
CA ILE A 6 8.83 -13.64 -1.38
C ILE A 6 9.30 -15.06 -1.70
N ALA A 7 9.13 -15.51 -2.95
CA ALA A 7 9.59 -16.83 -3.37
C ALA A 7 11.11 -16.99 -3.21
N THR A 8 11.88 -15.97 -3.56
CA THR A 8 13.34 -15.97 -3.38
C THR A 8 13.71 -16.12 -1.90
N ALA A 9 13.05 -15.39 -1.00
CA ALA A 9 13.36 -15.50 0.42
C ALA A 9 13.03 -16.89 1.00
N VAL A 10 12.00 -17.54 0.46
CA VAL A 10 11.69 -18.93 0.82
C VAL A 10 12.77 -19.87 0.30
N GLU A 11 13.17 -19.73 -0.96
CA GLU A 11 14.20 -20.55 -1.59
C GLU A 11 15.54 -20.51 -0.84
N TYR A 12 15.91 -19.34 -0.33
CA TYR A 12 17.17 -19.12 0.39
C TYR A 12 17.04 -19.15 1.93
N ASP A 13 15.84 -19.44 2.44
CA ASP A 13 15.54 -19.45 3.88
C ASP A 13 15.94 -18.15 4.60
N TRP A 14 15.69 -17.01 3.95
CA TRP A 14 16.00 -15.70 4.50
C TRP A 14 14.87 -15.20 5.41
N PRO A 15 15.15 -14.84 6.67
CA PRO A 15 14.13 -14.41 7.63
C PRO A 15 13.67 -12.96 7.39
N VAL A 16 13.13 -12.69 6.22
CA VAL A 16 12.63 -11.37 5.83
C VAL A 16 11.21 -11.15 6.35
N VAL A 17 10.96 -10.00 6.95
CA VAL A 17 9.60 -9.59 7.34
C VAL A 17 9.11 -8.50 6.40
N TRP A 18 8.04 -8.78 5.65
CA TRP A 18 7.34 -7.77 4.84
C TRP A 18 6.19 -7.17 5.64
N ILE A 19 6.09 -5.85 5.62
CA ILE A 19 4.95 -5.13 6.18
C ILE A 19 4.27 -4.38 5.05
N VAL A 20 3.05 -4.80 4.72
CA VAL A 20 2.19 -4.10 3.75
C VAL A 20 1.36 -3.08 4.50
N LEU A 21 1.61 -1.80 4.29
CA LEU A 21 0.76 -0.71 4.79
C LEU A 21 -0.45 -0.58 3.85
N ASN A 22 -1.50 -1.32 4.18
CA ASN A 22 -2.63 -1.56 3.29
C ASN A 22 -3.75 -0.55 3.52
N ASN A 23 -3.74 0.53 2.75
CA ASN A 23 -4.81 1.52 2.72
C ASN A 23 -5.84 1.29 1.59
N ARG A 24 -5.73 0.20 0.84
CA ARG A 24 -6.60 -0.15 -0.30
C ARG A 24 -6.61 0.87 -1.44
N SER A 25 -5.52 1.61 -1.60
CA SER A 25 -5.39 2.65 -2.62
C SER A 25 -3.92 2.89 -2.99
N LEU A 26 -3.70 3.42 -4.18
CA LEU A 26 -2.47 4.11 -4.55
C LEU A 26 -2.58 5.57 -4.09
N GLN A 27 -2.48 5.78 -2.79
CA GLN A 27 -2.87 7.04 -2.15
C GLN A 27 -2.06 8.25 -2.63
N ILE A 28 -0.77 8.09 -2.88
CA ILE A 28 0.09 9.19 -3.36
C ILE A 28 -0.43 9.71 -4.70
N GLU A 29 -0.74 8.80 -5.61
CA GLU A 29 -1.31 9.12 -6.92
C GLU A 29 -2.71 9.72 -6.78
N ARG A 30 -3.53 9.19 -5.87
CA ARG A 30 -4.87 9.71 -5.58
C ARG A 30 -4.80 11.16 -5.10
N GLU A 31 -3.95 11.44 -4.13
CA GLU A 31 -3.76 12.79 -3.59
C GLU A 31 -3.24 13.76 -4.67
N ALA A 32 -2.29 13.32 -5.49
CA ALA A 32 -1.79 14.10 -6.61
C ALA A 32 -2.90 14.40 -7.63
N MET A 33 -3.72 13.43 -7.99
CA MET A 33 -4.82 13.60 -8.94
C MET A 33 -5.87 14.58 -8.40
N ILE A 34 -6.25 14.48 -7.14
CA ILE A 34 -7.19 15.41 -6.51
C ILE A 34 -6.59 16.83 -6.51
N LYS A 35 -5.32 16.94 -6.12
CA LYS A 35 -4.67 18.25 -5.99
C LYS A 35 -4.45 18.96 -7.33
N PHE A 36 -3.95 18.24 -8.35
CA PHE A 36 -3.57 18.84 -9.62
C PHE A 36 -4.71 18.91 -10.64
N TYR A 37 -5.65 17.97 -10.55
CA TYR A 37 -6.72 17.83 -11.56
C TYR A 37 -8.13 17.98 -10.98
N GLY A 38 -8.25 18.19 -9.65
CA GLY A 38 -9.56 18.39 -9.00
C GLY A 38 -10.50 17.20 -9.05
N ARG A 39 -9.99 16.00 -9.38
CA ARG A 39 -10.80 14.80 -9.55
C ARG A 39 -10.13 13.56 -8.94
N GLU A 40 -10.92 12.66 -8.43
CA GLU A 40 -10.45 11.32 -8.07
C GLU A 40 -10.10 10.54 -9.34
N SER A 41 -9.05 9.72 -9.23
CA SER A 41 -8.65 8.81 -10.28
C SER A 41 -8.98 7.37 -9.90
N LEU A 42 -8.64 6.44 -10.80
CA LEU A 42 -8.82 5.00 -10.61
C LEU A 42 -7.78 4.41 -9.62
N CYS A 43 -7.39 5.16 -8.59
CA CYS A 43 -6.34 4.78 -7.65
C CYS A 43 -6.84 3.90 -6.51
N ASP A 44 -8.14 3.95 -6.19
CA ASP A 44 -8.72 3.12 -5.15
C ASP A 44 -8.95 1.69 -5.67
N TYR A 45 -8.66 0.72 -4.83
CA TYR A 45 -8.88 -0.68 -5.17
C TYR A 45 -10.38 -0.99 -5.14
N LYS A 46 -10.95 -1.15 -6.32
CA LYS A 46 -12.36 -1.48 -6.52
C LYS A 46 -12.58 -2.31 -7.78
N ILE A 47 -13.65 -3.07 -7.79
CA ILE A 47 -14.13 -3.75 -8.99
C ILE A 47 -14.72 -2.69 -9.91
N GLN A 48 -14.05 -2.37 -11.00
CA GLN A 48 -14.43 -1.25 -11.87
C GLN A 48 -15.87 -1.35 -12.40
N LYS A 49 -16.34 -2.56 -12.69
CA LYS A 49 -17.69 -2.79 -13.22
C LYS A 49 -18.79 -2.47 -12.20
N THR A 50 -18.56 -2.71 -10.91
CA THR A 50 -19.59 -2.59 -9.87
C THR A 50 -19.34 -1.44 -8.91
N GLY A 51 -18.12 -0.87 -8.89
CA GLY A 51 -17.70 0.12 -7.92
C GLY A 51 -17.47 -0.43 -6.51
N GLN A 52 -17.68 -1.74 -6.31
CA GLN A 52 -17.50 -2.33 -4.97
C GLN A 52 -16.04 -2.32 -4.54
N PRO A 53 -15.75 -2.00 -3.27
CA PRO A 53 -14.41 -2.09 -2.74
C PRO A 53 -13.82 -3.48 -2.93
N TRP A 54 -12.58 -3.54 -3.40
CA TRP A 54 -11.81 -4.76 -3.51
C TRP A 54 -10.45 -4.57 -2.85
N ASN A 55 -9.90 -5.63 -2.33
CA ASN A 55 -8.58 -5.60 -1.71
C ASN A 55 -7.86 -6.93 -1.96
N PRO A 56 -6.60 -6.90 -2.41
CA PRO A 56 -5.81 -8.11 -2.48
C PRO A 56 -5.68 -8.75 -1.10
N ASP A 57 -5.80 -10.06 -1.05
CA ASP A 57 -5.48 -10.82 0.16
C ASP A 57 -3.98 -11.13 0.20
N PHE A 58 -3.22 -10.20 0.79
CA PHE A 58 -1.77 -10.32 0.86
C PHE A 58 -1.31 -11.49 1.72
N VAL A 59 -2.06 -11.84 2.77
CA VAL A 59 -1.75 -13.00 3.62
C VAL A 59 -1.93 -14.29 2.82
N ARG A 60 -3.04 -14.42 2.10
CA ARG A 60 -3.29 -15.59 1.26
C ARG A 60 -2.26 -15.70 0.13
N PHE A 61 -1.87 -14.57 -0.44
CA PHE A 61 -0.80 -14.52 -1.44
C PHE A 61 0.53 -15.04 -0.85
N ALA A 62 0.95 -14.56 0.33
CA ALA A 62 2.16 -15.04 1.00
C ALA A 62 2.07 -16.54 1.32
N ASN A 63 0.93 -17.00 1.83
CA ASN A 63 0.72 -18.41 2.16
C ASN A 63 0.83 -19.30 0.90
N SER A 64 0.39 -18.84 -0.26
CA SER A 64 0.53 -19.59 -1.51
C SER A 64 1.98 -19.80 -1.95
N LEU A 65 2.89 -18.98 -1.43
CA LEU A 65 4.34 -19.07 -1.63
C LEU A 65 5.07 -19.73 -0.45
N GLY A 66 4.34 -20.32 0.51
CA GLY A 66 4.92 -21.00 1.67
C GLY A 66 5.31 -20.07 2.82
N VAL A 67 4.88 -18.80 2.81
CA VAL A 67 5.21 -17.81 3.85
C VAL A 67 4.03 -17.61 4.78
N GLU A 68 4.27 -17.72 6.09
CA GLU A 68 3.26 -17.37 7.08
C GLU A 68 2.96 -15.87 7.07
N GLY A 69 1.68 -15.51 7.23
CA GLY A 69 1.26 -14.11 7.28
C GLY A 69 0.24 -13.85 8.37
N ALA A 70 0.17 -12.60 8.79
CA ALA A 70 -0.84 -12.11 9.73
C ALA A 70 -1.46 -10.81 9.22
N ARG A 71 -2.78 -10.68 9.38
CA ARG A 71 -3.48 -9.41 9.15
C ARG A 71 -3.72 -8.73 10.48
N ILE A 72 -3.41 -7.44 10.54
CA ILE A 72 -3.64 -6.59 11.71
C ILE A 72 -4.48 -5.38 11.31
N SER A 73 -5.38 -4.96 12.19
CA SER A 73 -6.28 -3.84 11.97
C SER A 73 -6.35 -2.87 13.15
N LYS A 74 -5.72 -3.23 14.27
CA LYS A 74 -5.72 -2.44 15.49
C LYS A 74 -4.29 -2.19 15.97
N PRO A 75 -4.02 -1.01 16.58
CA PRO A 75 -2.69 -0.66 17.08
C PRO A 75 -2.10 -1.67 18.07
N GLU A 76 -2.91 -2.25 18.94
CA GLU A 76 -2.49 -3.23 19.94
C GLU A 76 -2.01 -4.55 19.34
N GLU A 77 -2.39 -4.85 18.10
CA GLU A 77 -1.96 -6.05 17.37
C GLU A 77 -0.56 -5.91 16.76
N ILE A 78 -0.05 -4.67 16.62
CA ILE A 78 1.24 -4.39 15.96
C ILE A 78 2.38 -5.08 16.70
N LYS A 79 2.50 -4.85 17.99
CA LYS A 79 3.62 -5.38 18.79
C LYS A 79 3.64 -6.91 18.87
N PRO A 80 2.51 -7.60 19.10
CA PRO A 80 2.45 -9.05 19.04
C PRO A 80 2.82 -9.62 17.66
N ALA A 81 2.28 -9.03 16.58
CA ALA A 81 2.55 -9.49 15.21
C ALA A 81 4.04 -9.34 14.84
N LEU A 82 4.64 -8.19 15.16
CA LEU A 82 6.06 -7.96 14.93
C LEU A 82 6.93 -8.93 15.73
N ARG A 83 6.62 -9.16 17.00
CA ARG A 83 7.35 -10.14 17.83
C ARG A 83 7.27 -11.53 17.22
N LYS A 84 6.08 -11.98 16.83
CA LYS A 84 5.89 -13.28 16.17
C LYS A 84 6.72 -13.37 14.90
N ALA A 85 6.63 -12.37 14.04
CA ALA A 85 7.37 -12.34 12.77
C ALA A 85 8.88 -12.40 12.98
N LEU A 86 9.42 -11.57 13.87
CA LEU A 86 10.86 -11.51 14.14
C LEU A 86 11.40 -12.75 14.87
N SER A 87 10.59 -13.36 15.77
CA SER A 87 11.01 -14.56 16.50
C SER A 87 10.85 -15.84 15.69
N SER A 88 10.13 -15.82 14.58
CA SER A 88 9.92 -17.02 13.74
C SER A 88 11.22 -17.52 13.10
N GLY A 89 12.19 -16.65 12.88
CA GLY A 89 13.41 -16.95 12.12
C GLY A 89 13.15 -17.34 10.66
N LYS A 90 11.95 -17.07 10.14
CA LYS A 90 11.51 -17.43 8.79
C LYS A 90 10.91 -16.22 8.07
N PRO A 91 10.76 -16.30 6.74
CA PRO A 91 10.00 -15.30 6.00
C PRO A 91 8.59 -15.11 6.58
N PHE A 92 8.16 -13.87 6.75
CA PHE A 92 6.84 -13.55 7.33
C PHE A 92 6.24 -12.31 6.67
N LEU A 93 4.91 -12.29 6.45
CA LEU A 93 4.21 -11.13 5.91
C LEU A 93 3.18 -10.59 6.92
N ILE A 94 3.20 -9.29 7.15
CA ILE A 94 2.18 -8.57 7.94
C ILE A 94 1.38 -7.67 7.01
N ASP A 95 0.08 -7.93 6.86
CA ASP A 95 -0.88 -7.04 6.18
C ASP A 95 -1.49 -6.10 7.23
N ALA A 96 -0.98 -4.88 7.32
CA ALA A 96 -1.44 -3.86 8.25
C ALA A 96 -2.47 -2.96 7.58
N ALA A 97 -3.74 -3.13 7.97
CA ALA A 97 -4.81 -2.25 7.52
C ALA A 97 -4.63 -0.85 8.11
N ILE A 98 -4.45 0.14 7.25
CA ILE A 98 -4.30 1.54 7.66
C ILE A 98 -5.45 2.39 7.10
N ASN A 99 -5.68 3.54 7.72
CA ASN A 99 -6.76 4.43 7.33
C ASN A 99 -6.41 5.14 6.01
N LEU A 100 -7.30 5.03 5.02
CA LEU A 100 -7.19 5.71 3.73
C LEU A 100 -7.25 7.24 3.84
N ASN A 101 -7.94 7.76 4.86
CA ASN A 101 -8.18 9.20 5.02
C ASN A 101 -7.09 9.94 5.81
N VAL A 102 -6.07 9.23 6.28
CA VAL A 102 -4.90 9.87 6.85
C VAL A 102 -4.00 10.26 5.68
N GLU A 103 -3.76 11.57 5.53
CA GLU A 103 -2.81 12.05 4.53
C GLU A 103 -1.50 11.27 4.66
N ALA A 104 -1.11 10.61 3.59
CA ALA A 104 0.23 10.08 3.49
C ALA A 104 1.20 11.26 3.65
N TYR A 105 2.37 10.98 4.17
CA TYR A 105 3.47 11.93 4.32
C TYR A 105 3.37 13.08 3.32
N ARG A 106 3.31 14.34 3.79
CA ARG A 106 3.22 15.53 2.92
C ARG A 106 4.25 15.41 1.81
N PRO A 107 3.83 15.15 0.58
CA PRO A 107 4.77 14.84 -0.49
C PRO A 107 5.63 16.06 -0.81
N ILE A 108 6.80 15.81 -1.39
CA ILE A 108 7.77 16.83 -1.80
C ILE A 108 7.14 17.93 -2.67
N TRP A 109 6.08 17.61 -3.45
CA TRP A 109 5.35 18.57 -4.28
C TRP A 109 4.56 19.64 -3.49
N TYR A 110 4.34 19.48 -2.18
CA TYR A 110 3.90 20.62 -1.36
C TYR A 110 4.94 21.73 -1.24
N ARG A 111 6.17 21.46 -1.64
CA ARG A 111 7.25 22.45 -1.72
C ARG A 111 7.35 23.14 -3.09
N PHE A 112 6.61 22.67 -4.09
CA PHE A 112 6.56 23.39 -5.37
C PHE A 112 5.75 24.67 -5.18
N PRO A 113 6.25 25.81 -5.72
CA PRO A 113 5.52 27.07 -5.69
C PRO A 113 4.12 26.91 -6.30
N SER A 114 3.16 27.71 -5.80
CA SER A 114 1.78 27.73 -6.29
C SER A 114 1.65 28.01 -7.79
N ASP A 115 2.69 28.58 -8.40
CA ASP A 115 2.82 28.84 -9.83
C ASP A 115 3.16 27.61 -10.69
N PHE A 116 3.45 26.46 -10.08
CA PHE A 116 3.61 25.23 -10.85
C PHE A 116 2.33 24.84 -11.60
N ASN A 117 1.16 25.22 -11.07
CA ASN A 117 -0.12 25.09 -11.76
C ASN A 117 -0.32 26.08 -12.92
N ALA A 118 0.46 27.16 -12.98
CA ALA A 118 0.31 28.23 -13.96
C ALA A 118 1.00 27.93 -15.30
N ARG A 119 1.71 26.82 -15.44
CA ARG A 119 2.44 26.47 -16.67
C ARG A 119 1.60 25.70 -17.69
N GLY A 120 0.35 26.09 -17.89
CA GLY A 120 -0.41 25.66 -19.06
C GLY A 120 -1.14 24.32 -18.95
N LEU A 121 -1.32 23.79 -17.74
CA LEU A 121 -2.17 22.62 -17.48
C LEU A 121 -3.64 23.01 -17.19
N ASP A 122 -4.01 24.27 -17.43
CA ASP A 122 -5.39 24.78 -17.27
C ASP A 122 -6.38 24.21 -18.30
N LYS A 123 -5.90 23.42 -19.23
CA LYS A 123 -6.76 22.70 -20.18
C LYS A 123 -6.59 21.21 -19.98
N PRO A 124 -7.68 20.47 -19.74
CA PRO A 124 -7.63 19.02 -19.78
C PRO A 124 -7.10 18.59 -21.16
N VAL A 125 -6.06 17.78 -21.17
CA VAL A 125 -5.44 17.25 -22.40
C VAL A 125 -6.29 16.13 -23.01
N PHE A 126 -7.50 15.90 -22.46
CA PHE A 126 -8.47 14.90 -22.95
C PHE A 126 -9.88 15.48 -22.90
#